data_33d1728bd4e1e14df5bb63b0d06253b2
#
_entry.id   33d1728bd4e1e14df5bb63b0d06253b2
#
_cell.length_a   1.000
_cell.length_b   1.000
_cell.length_c   1.000
_cell.angle_alpha   90.00
_cell.angle_beta   90.00
_cell.angle_gamma   90.00
#
_symmetry.space_group_name_H-M   'P 1'
#
loop_
_entity.id
_entity.type
_entity.pdbx_description
1 polymer ?
#
loop_
_entity_poly.entity_id
_entity_poly.type
_entity_poly.pdbx_seq_one_letter_code
_entity_poly.pdbx_strand_id
1 'polypeptide(L)'
;MTLEQLQTRLHWVLRITAACCFIGHGAWGVITKEGWLPFFRSQGIPDDIAWKLMPIIGALDIIMAILLLMKPRRIIIMWMLIWALWTAILRPISGTPGTWEFWERAGNFLPPLMLLILGGAIAMKWKDWFSGYTEPKMDDDKIGVLHFICRLTIALLLIGHGGFGAFVEKGMLINHFSSIGIPADVGFINAVGWFEIILGVVVFALPILPIIWFVFAWKVITEFLYVTEGGIINIFEFIERWGDYGVPIALILIINYQTRQSATKAVPEAQAD
;
A
#
# COMPACT_ATOMS: atom_id res chain seq x y z
N MET A 1 -20.09 5.83 14.23
CA MET A 1 -19.27 4.60 14.16
C MET A 1 -18.71 4.36 15.55
N THR A 2 -18.94 3.17 16.13
CA THR A 2 -18.34 2.78 17.42
C THR A 2 -16.86 2.39 17.24
N LEU A 3 -16.12 2.27 18.34
CA LEU A 3 -14.72 1.83 18.31
C LEU A 3 -14.58 0.40 17.75
N GLU A 4 -15.48 -0.51 18.13
CA GLU A 4 -15.51 -1.88 17.62
C GLU A 4 -15.79 -1.92 16.10
N GLN A 5 -16.71 -1.07 15.62
CA GLN A 5 -16.97 -0.94 14.18
C GLN A 5 -15.77 -0.38 13.42
N LEU A 6 -15.05 0.58 14.01
CA LEU A 6 -13.80 1.10 13.41
C LEU A 6 -12.76 -0.01 13.32
N GLN A 7 -12.51 -0.73 14.41
CA GLN A 7 -11.56 -1.84 14.47
C GLN A 7 -11.86 -2.90 13.40
N THR A 8 -13.10 -3.36 13.31
CA THR A 8 -13.53 -4.35 12.33
C THR A 8 -13.32 -3.87 10.89
N ARG A 9 -13.72 -2.63 10.59
CA ARG A 9 -13.57 -2.04 9.25
C ARG A 9 -12.11 -1.85 8.88
N LEU A 10 -11.27 -1.34 9.78
CA LEU A 10 -9.83 -1.19 9.56
C LEU A 10 -9.18 -2.54 9.30
N HIS A 11 -9.52 -3.55 10.10
CA HIS A 11 -9.01 -4.89 9.92
C HIS A 11 -9.31 -5.43 8.52
N TRP A 12 -10.57 -5.30 8.05
CA TRP A 12 -10.93 -5.75 6.71
C TRP A 12 -10.28 -4.93 5.60
N VAL A 13 -10.27 -3.61 5.70
CA VAL A 13 -9.62 -2.75 4.70
C VAL A 13 -8.15 -3.12 4.56
N LEU A 14 -7.41 -3.23 5.67
CA LEU A 14 -5.99 -3.57 5.64
C LEU A 14 -5.73 -5.00 5.16
N ARG A 15 -6.61 -5.97 5.49
CA ARG A 15 -6.52 -7.36 4.99
C ARG A 15 -6.70 -7.41 3.48
N ILE A 16 -7.72 -6.74 2.96
CA ILE A 16 -7.97 -6.68 1.51
C ILE A 16 -6.78 -5.98 0.83
N THR A 17 -6.29 -4.88 1.41
CA THR A 17 -5.15 -4.14 0.88
C THR A 17 -3.91 -5.02 0.75
N ALA A 18 -3.52 -5.71 1.81
CA ALA A 18 -2.36 -6.59 1.78
C ALA A 18 -2.59 -7.81 0.86
N ALA A 19 -3.79 -8.40 0.87
CA ALA A 19 -4.09 -9.53 0.01
C ALA A 19 -4.07 -9.18 -1.47
N CYS A 20 -4.67 -8.06 -1.89
CA CYS A 20 -4.66 -7.61 -3.27
C CYS A 20 -3.24 -7.33 -3.77
N CYS A 21 -2.38 -6.69 -2.95
CA CYS A 21 -0.98 -6.50 -3.28
C CYS A 21 -0.29 -7.84 -3.60
N PHE A 22 -0.47 -8.84 -2.76
CA PHE A 22 0.13 -10.17 -2.94
C PHE A 22 -0.51 -10.96 -4.09
N ILE A 23 -1.80 -10.78 -4.37
CA ILE A 23 -2.45 -11.37 -5.54
C ILE A 23 -1.88 -10.78 -6.83
N GLY A 24 -1.79 -9.45 -6.94
CA GLY A 24 -1.25 -8.79 -8.13
C GLY A 24 0.22 -9.16 -8.38
N HIS A 25 1.05 -9.07 -7.34
CA HIS A 25 2.45 -9.49 -7.39
C HIS A 25 2.58 -10.99 -7.72
N GLY A 26 1.81 -11.83 -7.05
CA GLY A 26 1.81 -13.27 -7.28
C GLY A 26 1.37 -13.65 -8.69
N ALA A 27 0.38 -12.97 -9.27
CA ALA A 27 -0.05 -13.18 -10.65
C ALA A 27 1.10 -12.91 -11.64
N TRP A 28 1.85 -11.81 -11.45
CA TRP A 28 3.04 -11.54 -12.26
C TRP A 28 4.14 -12.58 -12.08
N GLY A 29 4.31 -13.13 -10.90
CA GLY A 29 5.23 -14.25 -10.67
C GLY A 29 4.82 -15.49 -11.46
N VAL A 30 3.53 -15.88 -11.41
CA VAL A 30 3.00 -17.06 -12.13
C VAL A 30 3.09 -16.88 -13.65
N ILE A 31 2.78 -15.68 -14.16
CA ILE A 31 2.86 -15.36 -15.60
C ILE A 31 4.32 -15.27 -16.06
N THR A 32 5.25 -15.04 -15.14
CA THR A 32 6.67 -14.74 -15.32
C THR A 32 6.93 -13.36 -15.95
N LYS A 33 7.50 -12.43 -15.17
CA LYS A 33 7.78 -11.06 -15.59
C LYS A 33 9.28 -10.87 -15.84
N GLU A 34 9.69 -10.72 -17.11
CA GLU A 34 11.10 -10.51 -17.48
C GLU A 34 11.76 -9.35 -16.70
N GLY A 35 11.00 -8.29 -16.43
CA GLY A 35 11.46 -7.13 -15.64
C GLY A 35 11.88 -7.47 -14.21
N TRP A 36 11.67 -8.70 -13.73
CA TRP A 36 12.14 -9.14 -12.41
C TRP A 36 13.53 -9.78 -12.43
N LEU A 37 14.06 -10.14 -13.58
CA LEU A 37 15.40 -10.74 -13.69
C LEU A 37 16.51 -9.91 -13.02
N PRO A 38 16.54 -8.56 -13.13
CA PRO A 38 17.54 -7.77 -12.43
C PRO A 38 17.55 -7.97 -10.91
N PHE A 39 16.37 -8.21 -10.29
CA PHE A 39 16.28 -8.47 -8.85
C PHE A 39 16.86 -9.81 -8.46
N PHE A 40 16.69 -10.84 -9.27
CA PHE A 40 17.32 -12.15 -9.06
C PHE A 40 18.85 -12.07 -9.29
N ARG A 41 19.27 -11.41 -10.36
CA ARG A 41 20.71 -11.21 -10.66
C ARG A 41 21.43 -10.47 -9.54
N SER A 42 20.79 -9.46 -8.92
CA SER A 42 21.37 -8.72 -7.79
C SER A 42 21.63 -9.59 -6.55
N GLN A 43 20.98 -10.76 -6.48
CA GLN A 43 21.17 -11.77 -5.44
C GLN A 43 22.07 -12.94 -5.89
N GLY A 44 22.70 -12.86 -7.07
CA GLY A 44 23.53 -13.91 -7.61
C GLY A 44 22.74 -15.11 -8.18
N ILE A 45 21.45 -14.97 -8.43
CA ILE A 45 20.61 -16.02 -9.01
C ILE A 45 20.61 -15.89 -10.53
N PRO A 46 21.06 -16.91 -11.27
CA PRO A 46 21.08 -16.90 -12.73
C PRO A 46 19.66 -16.96 -13.33
N ASP A 47 19.53 -16.45 -14.56
CA ASP A 47 18.23 -16.27 -15.22
C ASP A 47 17.46 -17.58 -15.40
N ASP A 48 18.13 -18.67 -15.75
CA ASP A 48 17.51 -19.99 -15.93
C ASP A 48 16.88 -20.53 -14.64
N ILE A 49 17.44 -20.19 -13.49
CA ILE A 49 16.89 -20.49 -12.16
C ILE A 49 15.79 -19.48 -11.83
N ALA A 50 15.99 -18.19 -12.11
CA ALA A 50 15.01 -17.13 -11.85
C ALA A 50 13.67 -17.41 -12.54
N TRP A 51 13.68 -17.83 -13.82
CA TRP A 51 12.45 -18.21 -14.55
C TRP A 51 11.68 -19.36 -13.91
N LYS A 52 12.36 -20.29 -13.24
CA LYS A 52 11.73 -21.41 -12.52
C LYS A 52 11.23 -20.99 -11.13
N LEU A 53 11.90 -20.04 -10.48
CA LEU A 53 11.52 -19.56 -9.16
C LEU A 53 10.32 -18.61 -9.20
N MET A 54 10.20 -17.79 -10.25
CA MET A 54 9.09 -16.81 -10.37
C MET A 54 7.70 -17.44 -10.16
N PRO A 55 7.32 -18.55 -10.84
CA PRO A 55 6.00 -19.15 -10.63
C PRO A 55 5.80 -19.72 -9.22
N ILE A 56 6.86 -20.24 -8.60
CA ILE A 56 6.83 -20.79 -7.24
C ILE A 56 6.59 -19.64 -6.24
N ILE A 57 7.32 -18.54 -6.38
CA ILE A 57 7.16 -17.35 -5.55
C ILE A 57 5.77 -16.75 -5.77
N GLY A 58 5.33 -16.62 -7.03
CA GLY A 58 4.00 -16.11 -7.35
C GLY A 58 2.87 -16.95 -6.75
N ALA A 59 2.97 -18.27 -6.83
CA ALA A 59 2.00 -19.17 -6.20
C ALA A 59 2.01 -19.04 -4.67
N LEU A 60 3.18 -18.89 -4.06
CA LEU A 60 3.30 -18.66 -2.62
C LEU A 60 2.63 -17.35 -2.20
N ASP A 61 2.84 -16.27 -2.93
CA ASP A 61 2.21 -14.97 -2.66
C ASP A 61 0.67 -15.07 -2.72
N ILE A 62 0.13 -15.73 -3.73
CA ILE A 62 -1.33 -15.96 -3.85
C ILE A 62 -1.85 -16.81 -2.67
N ILE A 63 -1.14 -17.86 -2.29
CA ILE A 63 -1.51 -18.70 -1.14
C ILE A 63 -1.51 -17.87 0.15
N MET A 64 -0.50 -17.04 0.39
CA MET A 64 -0.45 -16.17 1.56
C MET A 64 -1.61 -15.17 1.58
N ALA A 65 -1.97 -14.59 0.44
CA ALA A 65 -3.14 -13.71 0.31
C ALA A 65 -4.45 -14.42 0.65
N ILE A 66 -4.67 -15.62 0.11
CA ILE A 66 -5.87 -16.43 0.40
C ILE A 66 -5.93 -16.77 1.89
N LEU A 67 -4.82 -17.22 2.47
CA LEU A 67 -4.75 -17.54 3.89
C LEU A 67 -5.02 -16.32 4.77
N LEU A 68 -4.50 -15.14 4.39
CA LEU A 68 -4.80 -13.89 5.08
C LEU A 68 -6.30 -13.58 5.04
N LEU A 69 -6.97 -13.75 3.91
CA LEU A 69 -8.41 -13.46 3.77
C LEU A 69 -9.30 -14.48 4.49
N MET A 70 -8.93 -15.75 4.47
CA MET A 70 -9.76 -16.82 5.06
C MET A 70 -9.49 -17.02 6.55
N LYS A 71 -8.22 -17.13 6.92
CA LYS A 71 -7.80 -17.52 8.28
C LYS A 71 -6.51 -16.78 8.68
N PRO A 72 -6.60 -15.49 9.01
CA PRO A 72 -5.43 -14.69 9.32
C PRO A 72 -4.68 -15.26 10.54
N ARG A 73 -3.38 -15.39 10.40
CA ARG A 73 -2.46 -15.72 11.48
C ARG A 73 -1.32 -14.69 11.49
N ARG A 74 -0.83 -14.37 12.66
CA ARG A 74 0.25 -13.37 12.80
C ARG A 74 1.51 -13.74 12.03
N ILE A 75 1.86 -15.02 12.01
CA ILE A 75 3.03 -15.51 11.26
C ILE A 75 2.88 -15.25 9.74
N ILE A 76 1.67 -15.37 9.18
CA ILE A 76 1.40 -15.08 7.78
C ILE A 76 1.59 -13.58 7.52
N ILE A 77 1.04 -12.74 8.38
CA ILE A 77 1.16 -11.28 8.25
C ILE A 77 2.62 -10.84 8.41
N MET A 78 3.36 -11.44 9.34
CA MET A 78 4.79 -11.19 9.51
C MET A 78 5.59 -11.59 8.27
N TRP A 79 5.30 -12.78 7.69
CA TRP A 79 5.91 -13.18 6.43
C TRP A 79 5.65 -12.17 5.33
N MET A 80 4.38 -11.75 5.16
CA MET A 80 4.01 -10.76 4.15
C MET A 80 4.73 -9.42 4.36
N LEU A 81 4.88 -8.97 5.62
CA LEU A 81 5.65 -7.77 5.95
C LEU A 81 7.11 -7.90 5.53
N ILE A 82 7.78 -8.98 5.95
CA ILE A 82 9.20 -9.20 5.67
C ILE A 82 9.43 -9.34 4.17
N TRP A 83 8.58 -10.12 3.49
CA TRP A 83 8.70 -10.36 2.06
C TRP A 83 8.46 -9.09 1.24
N ALA A 84 7.40 -8.34 1.51
CA ALA A 84 7.12 -7.08 0.82
C ALA A 84 8.22 -6.03 1.08
N LEU A 85 8.75 -5.95 2.31
CA LEU A 85 9.87 -5.06 2.62
C LEU A 85 11.15 -5.51 1.89
N TRP A 86 11.44 -6.81 1.85
CA TRP A 86 12.59 -7.35 1.13
C TRP A 86 12.52 -7.03 -0.37
N THR A 87 11.39 -7.30 -1.02
CA THR A 87 11.21 -6.98 -2.44
C THR A 87 11.29 -5.48 -2.72
N ALA A 88 10.86 -4.62 -1.79
CA ALA A 88 11.04 -3.17 -1.90
C ALA A 88 12.52 -2.77 -1.79
N ILE A 89 13.28 -3.37 -0.86
CA ILE A 89 14.73 -3.12 -0.67
C ILE A 89 15.55 -3.58 -1.90
N LEU A 90 15.12 -4.62 -2.59
CA LEU A 90 15.80 -5.08 -3.81
C LEU A 90 15.78 -4.04 -4.95
N ARG A 91 14.83 -3.10 -4.95
CA ARG A 91 14.73 -2.05 -5.98
C ARG A 91 16.00 -1.17 -6.03
N PRO A 92 16.41 -0.49 -4.96
CA PRO A 92 17.67 0.25 -4.97
C PRO A 92 18.91 -0.63 -5.14
N ILE A 93 18.91 -1.88 -4.68
CA ILE A 93 20.07 -2.79 -4.80
C ILE A 93 20.29 -3.23 -6.24
N SER A 94 19.23 -3.42 -7.02
CA SER A 94 19.32 -3.88 -8.42
C SER A 94 19.82 -2.82 -9.40
N GLY A 95 20.02 -1.57 -8.96
CA GLY A 95 20.55 -0.48 -9.79
C GLY A 95 19.55 0.12 -10.79
N THR A 96 18.28 -0.30 -10.77
CA THR A 96 17.18 0.43 -11.44
C THR A 96 16.93 1.75 -10.71
N PRO A 97 16.13 2.72 -11.20
CA PRO A 97 15.86 3.97 -10.48
C PRO A 97 15.16 3.76 -9.13
N GLY A 98 15.70 2.87 -8.36
CA GLY A 98 15.17 2.09 -7.29
C GLY A 98 14.91 2.83 -6.00
N THR A 99 15.52 4.00 -5.77
CA THR A 99 15.25 4.79 -4.57
C THR A 99 13.78 5.24 -4.53
N TRP A 100 13.27 5.73 -5.64
CA TRP A 100 11.87 6.15 -5.75
C TRP A 100 10.92 4.96 -5.71
N GLU A 101 11.28 3.84 -6.35
CA GLU A 101 10.52 2.60 -6.28
C GLU A 101 10.40 2.05 -4.85
N PHE A 102 11.43 2.19 -4.03
CA PHE A 102 11.36 1.79 -2.63
C PHE A 102 10.25 2.56 -1.87
N TRP A 103 10.20 3.88 -2.04
CA TRP A 103 9.19 4.70 -1.40
C TRP A 103 7.78 4.45 -1.95
N GLU A 104 7.65 4.29 -3.26
CA GLU A 104 6.39 3.90 -3.92
C GLU A 104 5.85 2.57 -3.37
N ARG A 105 6.71 1.64 -2.94
CA ARG A 105 6.32 0.34 -2.37
C ARG A 105 5.90 0.39 -0.89
N ALA A 106 5.82 1.55 -0.27
CA ALA A 106 5.35 1.69 1.11
C ALA A 106 3.94 1.09 1.32
N GLY A 107 3.07 1.18 0.30
CA GLY A 107 1.76 0.54 0.28
C GLY A 107 1.76 -0.99 0.27
N ASN A 108 2.89 -1.63 0.02
CA ASN A 108 3.01 -3.09 0.01
C ASN A 108 3.37 -3.64 1.40
N PHE A 109 4.27 -2.97 2.14
CA PHE A 109 4.77 -3.48 3.43
C PHE A 109 4.14 -2.81 4.66
N LEU A 110 3.65 -1.57 4.57
CA LEU A 110 3.05 -0.90 5.73
C LEU A 110 1.63 -1.41 6.09
N PRO A 111 0.76 -1.85 5.17
CA PRO A 111 -0.50 -2.49 5.54
C PRO A 111 -0.34 -3.78 6.35
N PRO A 112 0.56 -4.72 6.04
CA PRO A 112 0.88 -5.84 6.93
C PRO A 112 1.40 -5.38 8.30
N LEU A 113 2.23 -4.35 8.37
CA LEU A 113 2.68 -3.78 9.64
C LEU A 113 1.50 -3.23 10.47
N MET A 114 0.60 -2.47 9.85
CA MET A 114 -0.61 -1.96 10.52
C MET A 114 -1.51 -3.08 11.02
N LEU A 115 -1.65 -4.19 10.28
CA LEU A 115 -2.37 -5.38 10.73
C LEU A 115 -1.73 -6.01 11.97
N LEU A 116 -0.39 -6.10 12.02
CA LEU A 116 0.32 -6.60 13.20
C LEU A 116 0.11 -5.72 14.42
N ILE A 117 0.17 -4.39 14.25
CA ILE A 117 -0.09 -3.42 15.32
C ILE A 117 -1.53 -3.55 15.82
N LEU A 118 -2.50 -3.60 14.90
CA LEU A 118 -3.92 -3.78 15.20
C LEU A 118 -4.16 -5.10 15.93
N GLY A 119 -3.43 -6.15 15.58
CA GLY A 119 -3.45 -7.47 16.22
C GLY A 119 -2.67 -7.57 17.53
N GLY A 120 -2.06 -6.48 18.01
CA GLY A 120 -1.34 -6.47 19.30
C GLY A 120 -0.05 -7.29 19.30
N ALA A 121 0.61 -7.46 18.17
CA ALA A 121 1.78 -8.34 18.00
C ALA A 121 2.98 -7.97 18.88
N ILE A 122 3.10 -6.69 19.29
CA ILE A 122 4.26 -6.18 20.04
C ILE A 122 4.38 -6.79 21.45
N ALA A 123 3.28 -7.26 22.03
CA ALA A 123 3.23 -7.77 23.41
C ALA A 123 3.13 -9.31 23.51
N MET A 124 3.44 -10.05 22.45
CA MET A 124 3.09 -11.46 22.34
C MET A 124 4.23 -12.44 22.68
N LYS A 125 3.83 -13.57 23.27
CA LYS A 125 4.70 -14.73 23.40
C LYS A 125 4.85 -15.45 22.06
N TRP A 126 5.98 -16.10 21.81
CA TRP A 126 6.27 -16.84 20.57
C TRP A 126 5.15 -17.81 20.15
N LYS A 127 4.52 -18.47 21.10
CA LYS A 127 3.42 -19.44 20.86
C LYS A 127 2.21 -18.80 20.16
N ASP A 128 1.97 -17.52 20.44
CA ASP A 128 0.79 -16.80 19.95
C ASP A 128 0.89 -16.41 18.47
N TRP A 129 2.10 -16.46 17.89
CA TRP A 129 2.31 -16.18 16.46
C TRP A 129 1.66 -17.22 15.55
N PHE A 130 1.57 -18.46 16.00
CA PHE A 130 0.96 -19.56 15.25
C PHE A 130 -0.53 -19.76 15.53
N SER A 131 -1.05 -19.13 16.59
CA SER A 131 -2.47 -19.15 16.91
C SER A 131 -3.29 -18.30 15.94
N GLY A 132 -4.62 -18.47 15.95
CA GLY A 132 -5.53 -17.61 15.23
C GLY A 132 -5.35 -16.14 15.65
N TYR A 133 -5.58 -15.23 14.70
CA TYR A 133 -5.54 -13.82 14.96
C TYR A 133 -6.73 -13.43 15.86
N THR A 134 -6.44 -12.99 17.07
CA THR A 134 -7.42 -12.38 17.98
C THR A 134 -7.13 -10.89 18.02
N GLU A 135 -8.12 -10.08 17.66
CA GLU A 135 -7.98 -8.62 17.70
C GLU A 135 -8.02 -8.16 19.16
N PRO A 136 -6.94 -7.57 19.70
CA PRO A 136 -7.03 -6.91 20.99
C PRO A 136 -7.91 -5.67 20.85
N LYS A 137 -8.51 -5.24 21.96
CA LYS A 137 -9.27 -3.99 21.96
C LYS A 137 -8.41 -2.83 21.49
N MET A 138 -8.96 -2.05 20.59
CA MET A 138 -8.36 -0.80 20.11
C MET A 138 -8.45 0.26 21.21
N ASP A 139 -7.42 1.08 21.32
CA ASP A 139 -7.32 2.22 22.22
C ASP A 139 -6.91 3.48 21.45
N ASP A 140 -6.96 4.63 22.11
CA ASP A 140 -6.63 5.91 21.46
C ASP A 140 -5.17 5.97 21.00
N ASP A 141 -4.25 5.33 21.71
CA ASP A 141 -2.83 5.28 21.34
C ASP A 141 -2.64 4.53 20.02
N LYS A 142 -3.29 3.35 19.87
CA LYS A 142 -3.25 2.59 18.62
C LYS A 142 -3.88 3.36 17.47
N ILE A 143 -4.99 4.07 17.71
CA ILE A 143 -5.60 4.93 16.69
C ILE A 143 -4.61 5.98 16.25
N GLY A 144 -3.91 6.65 17.17
CA GLY A 144 -2.87 7.63 16.88
C GLY A 144 -1.73 7.08 16.04
N VAL A 145 -1.23 5.88 16.40
CA VAL A 145 -0.17 5.18 15.66
C VAL A 145 -0.64 4.81 14.25
N LEU A 146 -1.83 4.22 14.10
CA LEU A 146 -2.38 3.85 12.79
C LEU A 146 -2.65 5.09 11.92
N HIS A 147 -3.17 6.17 12.50
CA HIS A 147 -3.34 7.45 11.82
C HIS A 147 -2.00 7.98 11.27
N PHE A 148 -0.94 7.96 12.10
CA PHE A 148 0.39 8.37 11.67
C PHE A 148 0.94 7.49 10.55
N ILE A 149 0.85 6.15 10.68
CA ILE A 149 1.36 5.22 9.66
C ILE A 149 0.59 5.36 8.35
N CYS A 150 -0.73 5.55 8.37
CA CYS A 150 -1.51 5.80 7.16
C CYS A 150 -1.03 7.07 6.43
N ARG A 151 -0.84 8.17 7.17
CA ARG A 151 -0.31 9.44 6.59
C ARG A 151 1.08 9.24 5.99
N LEU A 152 1.96 8.58 6.73
CA LEU A 152 3.31 8.27 6.28
C LEU A 152 3.27 7.43 5.00
N THR A 153 2.44 6.38 4.97
CA THR A 153 2.31 5.51 3.80
C THR A 153 1.88 6.30 2.57
N ILE A 154 0.81 7.10 2.68
CA ILE A 154 0.29 7.90 1.56
C ILE A 154 1.34 8.92 1.09
N ALA A 155 2.04 9.57 2.02
CA ALA A 155 3.12 10.51 1.68
C ALA A 155 4.25 9.81 0.91
N LEU A 156 4.71 8.65 1.38
CA LEU A 156 5.78 7.91 0.73
C LEU A 156 5.37 7.39 -0.65
N LEU A 157 4.13 6.90 -0.81
CA LEU A 157 3.58 6.49 -2.10
C LEU A 157 3.60 7.63 -3.11
N LEU A 158 3.05 8.80 -2.72
CA LEU A 158 2.99 9.98 -3.59
C LEU A 158 4.38 10.54 -3.90
N ILE A 159 5.27 10.63 -2.92
CA ILE A 159 6.64 11.10 -3.10
C ILE A 159 7.43 10.11 -3.98
N GLY A 160 7.28 8.81 -3.77
CA GLY A 160 7.93 7.77 -4.57
C GLY A 160 7.49 7.81 -6.03
N HIS A 161 6.18 7.83 -6.25
CA HIS A 161 5.60 7.91 -7.60
C HIS A 161 5.94 9.24 -8.27
N GLY A 162 5.78 10.36 -7.56
CA GLY A 162 6.12 11.69 -8.05
C GLY A 162 7.60 11.83 -8.41
N GLY A 163 8.50 11.12 -7.71
CA GLY A 163 9.92 11.10 -8.01
C GLY A 163 10.25 10.54 -9.39
N PHE A 164 9.43 9.62 -9.93
CA PHE A 164 9.61 9.13 -11.29
C PHE A 164 9.34 10.20 -12.36
N GLY A 165 8.33 11.06 -12.15
CA GLY A 165 8.05 12.16 -13.04
C GLY A 165 9.06 13.31 -12.86
N ALA A 166 9.28 13.71 -11.60
CA ALA A 166 10.04 14.93 -11.28
C ALA A 166 11.55 14.82 -11.49
N PHE A 167 12.14 13.61 -11.28
CA PHE A 167 13.60 13.45 -11.28
C PHE A 167 14.11 12.38 -12.25
N VAL A 168 13.30 11.36 -12.58
CA VAL A 168 13.71 10.23 -13.44
C VAL A 168 13.20 10.41 -14.87
N GLU A 169 12.17 11.24 -15.08
CA GLU A 169 11.54 11.47 -16.38
C GLU A 169 11.12 10.15 -17.06
N LYS A 170 10.52 9.24 -16.26
CA LYS A 170 10.22 7.88 -16.68
C LYS A 170 9.25 7.87 -17.87
N GLY A 171 9.75 7.51 -19.05
CA GLY A 171 9.00 7.54 -20.32
C GLY A 171 7.67 6.77 -20.31
N MET A 172 7.56 5.71 -19.48
CA MET A 172 6.31 4.99 -19.29
C MET A 172 5.15 5.90 -18.81
N LEU A 173 5.44 6.93 -17.99
CA LEU A 173 4.41 7.88 -17.54
C LEU A 173 3.84 8.70 -18.70
N ILE A 174 4.66 9.02 -19.70
CA ILE A 174 4.20 9.69 -20.93
C ILE A 174 3.18 8.79 -21.65
N ASN A 175 3.51 7.51 -21.80
CA ASN A 175 2.62 6.54 -22.47
C ASN A 175 1.31 6.37 -21.70
N HIS A 176 1.35 6.32 -20.36
CA HIS A 176 0.17 6.22 -19.50
C HIS A 176 -0.83 7.36 -19.82
N PHE A 177 -0.40 8.61 -19.76
CA PHE A 177 -1.29 9.73 -20.02
C PHE A 177 -1.70 9.82 -21.49
N SER A 178 -0.80 9.47 -22.41
CA SER A 178 -1.11 9.42 -23.84
C SER A 178 -2.17 8.37 -24.19
N SER A 179 -2.22 7.25 -23.44
CA SER A 179 -3.21 6.18 -23.64
C SER A 179 -4.66 6.63 -23.45
N ILE A 180 -4.88 7.72 -22.74
CA ILE A 180 -6.19 8.34 -22.50
C ILE A 180 -6.38 9.64 -23.31
N GLY A 181 -5.51 9.91 -24.28
CA GLY A 181 -5.61 11.08 -25.16
C GLY A 181 -5.05 12.38 -24.61
N ILE A 182 -4.33 12.36 -23.47
CA ILE A 182 -3.62 13.53 -22.96
C ILE A 182 -2.26 13.63 -23.66
N PRO A 183 -1.95 14.74 -24.34
CA PRO A 183 -0.67 14.94 -25.00
C PRO A 183 0.42 15.18 -23.96
N ALA A 184 0.93 14.10 -23.36
CA ALA A 184 1.96 14.18 -22.34
C ALA A 184 3.36 14.25 -22.96
N ASP A 185 4.21 15.05 -22.37
CA ASP A 185 5.65 15.14 -22.66
C ASP A 185 6.44 15.11 -21.34
N VAL A 186 7.74 15.27 -21.40
CA VAL A 186 8.61 15.33 -20.23
C VAL A 186 8.21 16.47 -19.28
N GLY A 187 7.85 17.64 -19.82
CA GLY A 187 7.41 18.79 -19.01
C GLY A 187 6.11 18.48 -18.24
N PHE A 188 5.17 17.80 -18.90
CA PHE A 188 3.91 17.39 -18.28
C PHE A 188 4.15 16.39 -17.14
N ILE A 189 4.90 15.32 -17.37
CA ILE A 189 5.16 14.30 -16.31
C ILE A 189 6.00 14.88 -15.17
N ASN A 190 6.89 15.83 -15.45
CA ASN A 190 7.63 16.55 -14.42
C ASN A 190 6.70 17.39 -13.54
N ALA A 191 5.75 18.14 -14.14
CA ALA A 191 4.75 18.90 -13.40
C ALA A 191 3.85 17.99 -12.53
N VAL A 192 3.39 16.85 -13.06
CA VAL A 192 2.63 15.85 -12.33
C VAL A 192 3.46 15.28 -11.18
N GLY A 193 4.74 14.97 -11.43
CA GLY A 193 5.63 14.44 -10.39
C GLY A 193 5.80 15.42 -9.22
N TRP A 194 6.05 16.70 -9.48
CA TRP A 194 6.11 17.73 -8.45
C TRP A 194 4.77 17.91 -7.71
N PHE A 195 3.66 17.85 -8.45
CA PHE A 195 2.33 17.90 -7.84
C PHE A 195 2.14 16.76 -6.84
N GLU A 196 2.51 15.52 -7.18
CA GLU A 196 2.38 14.36 -6.27
C GLU A 196 3.31 14.49 -5.06
N ILE A 197 4.54 14.97 -5.22
CA ILE A 197 5.46 15.20 -4.10
C ILE A 197 4.87 16.23 -3.13
N ILE A 198 4.38 17.37 -3.64
CA ILE A 198 3.76 18.41 -2.82
C ILE A 198 2.50 17.85 -2.12
N LEU A 199 1.67 17.12 -2.85
CA LEU A 199 0.46 16.50 -2.30
C LEU A 199 0.80 15.50 -1.18
N GLY A 200 1.88 14.72 -1.32
CA GLY A 200 2.37 13.80 -0.29
C GLY A 200 2.78 14.54 0.99
N VAL A 201 3.52 15.65 0.85
CA VAL A 201 3.89 16.50 1.99
C VAL A 201 2.65 17.11 2.66
N VAL A 202 1.69 17.58 1.86
CA VAL A 202 0.43 18.15 2.37
C VAL A 202 -0.37 17.11 3.14
N VAL A 203 -0.54 15.91 2.63
CA VAL A 203 -1.24 14.82 3.33
C VAL A 203 -0.55 14.46 4.65
N PHE A 204 0.78 14.43 4.65
CA PHE A 204 1.52 14.15 5.87
C PHE A 204 1.33 15.25 6.93
N ALA A 205 1.33 16.51 6.53
CA ALA A 205 1.19 17.65 7.45
C ALA A 205 -0.27 17.90 7.84
N LEU A 206 -1.20 17.86 6.88
CA LEU A 206 -2.61 18.29 7.01
C LEU A 206 -3.57 17.23 6.42
N PRO A 207 -3.82 16.10 7.12
CA PRO A 207 -4.65 15.01 6.62
C PRO A 207 -6.15 15.33 6.73
N ILE A 208 -6.66 16.27 5.94
CA ILE A 208 -8.08 16.61 5.93
C ILE A 208 -8.87 15.76 4.92
N LEU A 209 -10.12 15.42 5.26
CA LEU A 209 -10.94 14.48 4.49
C LEU A 209 -11.03 14.79 2.99
N PRO A 210 -11.28 16.04 2.53
CA PRO A 210 -11.34 16.31 1.09
C PRO A 210 -10.05 15.98 0.35
N ILE A 211 -8.89 16.26 0.96
CA ILE A 211 -7.59 15.95 0.37
C ILE A 211 -7.40 14.43 0.29
N ILE A 212 -7.77 13.67 1.32
CA ILE A 212 -7.61 12.21 1.31
C ILE A 212 -8.54 11.55 0.28
N TRP A 213 -9.79 12.05 0.14
CA TRP A 213 -10.69 11.61 -0.94
C TRP A 213 -10.14 11.94 -2.33
N PHE A 214 -9.54 13.12 -2.49
CA PHE A 214 -8.88 13.49 -3.74
C PHE A 214 -7.72 12.52 -4.04
N VAL A 215 -6.85 12.25 -3.05
CA VAL A 215 -5.74 11.28 -3.23
C VAL A 215 -6.25 9.90 -3.63
N PHE A 216 -7.30 9.41 -2.96
CA PHE A 216 -7.92 8.13 -3.32
C PHE A 216 -8.36 8.12 -4.80
N ALA A 217 -9.11 9.13 -5.24
CA ALA A 217 -9.58 9.23 -6.61
C ALA A 217 -8.42 9.38 -7.61
N TRP A 218 -7.44 10.24 -7.29
CA TRP A 218 -6.24 10.46 -8.08
C TRP A 218 -5.48 9.15 -8.31
N LYS A 219 -5.19 8.42 -7.25
CA LYS A 219 -4.45 7.15 -7.35
C LYS A 219 -5.24 6.07 -8.07
N VAL A 220 -6.54 5.95 -7.86
CA VAL A 220 -7.37 5.01 -8.65
C VAL A 220 -7.26 5.33 -10.15
N ILE A 221 -7.34 6.60 -10.52
CA ILE A 221 -7.29 7.02 -11.93
C ILE A 221 -5.88 6.78 -12.51
N THR A 222 -4.83 7.25 -11.83
CA THR A 222 -3.46 7.17 -12.35
C THR A 222 -2.93 5.74 -12.41
N GLU A 223 -3.26 4.89 -11.44
CA GLU A 223 -2.85 3.48 -11.48
C GLU A 223 -3.68 2.68 -12.50
N PHE A 224 -4.91 3.07 -12.81
CA PHE A 224 -5.67 2.44 -13.88
C PHE A 224 -5.06 2.68 -15.27
N LEU A 225 -4.17 3.65 -15.42
CA LEU A 225 -3.45 3.92 -16.68
C LEU A 225 -2.55 2.75 -17.10
N TYR A 226 -2.12 1.89 -16.18
CA TYR A 226 -1.46 0.63 -16.54
C TYR A 226 -2.36 -0.25 -17.43
N VAL A 227 -3.65 -0.27 -17.14
CA VAL A 227 -4.64 -1.08 -17.91
C VAL A 227 -4.94 -0.42 -19.24
N THR A 228 -5.07 0.91 -19.29
CA THR A 228 -5.36 1.62 -20.55
C THR A 228 -4.21 1.56 -21.55
N GLU A 229 -2.96 1.59 -21.07
CA GLU A 229 -1.77 1.47 -21.90
C GLU A 229 -1.50 0.02 -22.31
N GLY A 230 -1.43 -0.89 -21.36
CA GLY A 230 -0.92 -2.25 -21.57
C GLY A 230 -2.00 -3.33 -21.72
N GLY A 231 -3.28 -2.93 -21.73
CA GLY A 231 -4.41 -3.83 -21.86
C GLY A 231 -4.77 -4.60 -20.58
N ILE A 232 -5.76 -5.49 -20.69
CA ILE A 232 -6.40 -6.14 -19.56
C ILE A 232 -5.45 -6.97 -18.67
N ILE A 233 -4.37 -7.49 -19.22
CA ILE A 233 -3.38 -8.24 -18.43
C ILE A 233 -2.74 -7.37 -17.35
N ASN A 234 -2.61 -6.07 -17.57
CA ASN A 234 -2.06 -5.12 -16.61
C ASN A 234 -3.04 -4.78 -15.48
N ILE A 235 -4.21 -5.44 -15.42
CA ILE A 235 -5.07 -5.39 -14.24
C ILE A 235 -4.33 -5.87 -12.98
N PHE A 236 -3.35 -6.75 -13.13
CA PHE A 236 -2.54 -7.22 -12.01
C PHE A 236 -1.59 -6.14 -11.48
N GLU A 237 -1.13 -5.19 -12.31
CA GLU A 237 -0.42 -3.98 -11.84
C GLU A 237 -1.33 -3.12 -10.98
N PHE A 238 -2.57 -2.87 -11.45
CA PHE A 238 -3.57 -2.12 -10.71
C PHE A 238 -3.93 -2.79 -9.38
N ILE A 239 -4.09 -4.12 -9.36
CA ILE A 239 -4.39 -4.89 -8.15
C ILE A 239 -3.19 -4.91 -7.19
N GLU A 240 -1.95 -5.02 -7.68
CA GLU A 240 -0.74 -4.97 -6.85
C GLU A 240 -0.64 -3.67 -6.06
N ARG A 241 -1.11 -2.56 -6.65
CA ARG A 241 -1.08 -1.22 -6.05
C ARG A 241 -2.28 -0.91 -5.13
N TRP A 242 -2.91 -1.94 -4.58
CA TRP A 242 -4.07 -1.72 -3.69
C TRP A 242 -3.73 -0.91 -2.42
N GLY A 243 -2.45 -0.80 -2.06
CA GLY A 243 -1.97 0.10 -1.02
C GLY A 243 -2.33 1.56 -1.28
N ASP A 244 -2.32 1.99 -2.54
CA ASP A 244 -2.64 3.35 -2.98
C ASP A 244 -4.12 3.70 -2.77
N TYR A 245 -4.98 2.70 -2.67
CA TYR A 245 -6.44 2.87 -2.49
C TYR A 245 -6.88 2.54 -1.06
N GLY A 246 -6.42 1.42 -0.53
CA GLY A 246 -6.85 0.91 0.76
C GLY A 246 -6.35 1.74 1.94
N VAL A 247 -5.12 2.27 1.86
CA VAL A 247 -4.58 3.09 2.95
C VAL A 247 -5.30 4.45 3.07
N PRO A 248 -5.60 5.18 1.98
CA PRO A 248 -6.51 6.34 2.06
C PRO A 248 -7.88 6.00 2.67
N ILE A 249 -8.50 4.87 2.31
CA ILE A 249 -9.76 4.43 2.91
C ILE A 249 -9.59 4.19 4.43
N ALA A 250 -8.51 3.55 4.85
CA ALA A 250 -8.22 3.35 6.27
C ALA A 250 -8.08 4.68 7.01
N LEU A 251 -7.38 5.65 6.44
CA LEU A 251 -7.22 6.99 7.02
C LEU A 251 -8.55 7.74 7.10
N ILE A 252 -9.39 7.67 6.07
CA ILE A 252 -10.76 8.25 6.07
C ILE A 252 -11.59 7.68 7.22
N LEU A 253 -11.53 6.37 7.46
CA LEU A 253 -12.25 5.74 8.57
C LEU A 253 -11.78 6.28 9.93
N ILE A 254 -10.47 6.42 10.11
CA ILE A 254 -9.88 6.94 11.34
C ILE A 254 -10.29 8.40 11.57
N ILE A 255 -10.13 9.27 10.58
CA ILE A 255 -10.48 10.70 10.68
C ILE A 255 -11.97 10.87 10.97
N ASN A 256 -12.84 10.15 10.27
CA ASN A 256 -14.29 10.19 10.52
C ASN A 256 -14.65 9.75 11.94
N TYR A 257 -13.95 8.78 12.51
CA TYR A 257 -14.15 8.36 13.88
C TYR A 257 -13.71 9.46 14.86
N GLN A 258 -12.50 10.00 14.70
CA GLN A 258 -11.94 11.03 15.56
C GLN A 258 -12.79 12.32 15.55
N THR A 259 -13.26 12.76 14.38
CA THR A 259 -14.14 13.94 14.25
C THR A 259 -15.45 13.74 15.00
N ARG A 260 -16.07 12.57 14.93
CA ARG A 260 -17.30 12.28 15.66
C ARG A 260 -17.09 12.25 17.17
N GLN A 261 -15.98 11.67 17.63
CA GLN A 261 -15.65 11.66 19.07
C GLN A 261 -15.45 13.08 19.61
N SER A 262 -14.75 13.93 18.87
CA SER A 262 -14.55 15.34 19.23
C SER A 262 -15.87 16.11 19.29
N ALA A 263 -16.77 15.89 18.33
CA ALA A 263 -18.09 16.53 18.32
C ALA A 263 -18.95 16.08 19.52
N THR A 264 -18.91 14.79 19.90
CA THR A 264 -19.65 14.28 21.06
C THR A 264 -19.12 14.83 22.38
N LYS A 265 -17.80 15.02 22.52
CA LYS A 265 -17.16 15.61 23.69
C LYS A 265 -17.40 17.13 23.81
N ALA A 266 -17.69 17.81 22.68
CA ALA A 266 -17.91 19.26 22.63
C ALA A 266 -19.35 19.67 22.93
N VAL A 267 -20.33 18.74 22.99
CA VAL A 267 -21.67 19.01 23.47
C VAL A 267 -21.63 19.04 25.01
N PRO A 268 -21.75 20.20 25.67
CA PRO A 268 -21.73 20.25 27.14
C PRO A 268 -22.94 19.51 27.71
N GLU A 269 -22.80 18.97 28.93
CA GLU A 269 -23.86 18.48 29.80
C GLU A 269 -24.89 19.60 30.16
N ALA A 270 -25.22 20.48 29.24
CA ALA A 270 -26.11 21.64 29.43
C ALA A 270 -27.58 21.29 29.42
N GLN A 271 -27.96 20.04 29.70
CA GLN A 271 -29.38 19.62 29.85
C GLN A 271 -29.55 18.57 30.96
N ALA A 272 -28.96 18.77 32.11
CA ALA A 272 -29.28 18.01 33.32
C ALA A 272 -29.61 18.96 34.47
N ASP A 273 -30.52 19.95 34.22
CA ASP A 273 -31.23 20.71 35.27
C ASP A 273 -32.70 20.74 34.94
#